data_7377e4f632e4e2ae7216057159e6c34c
#
_entry.id   7377e4f632e4e2ae7216057159e6c34c
#
_cell.length_a   1.000
_cell.length_b   1.000
_cell.length_c   1.000
_cell.angle_alpha   90.00
_cell.angle_beta   90.00
_cell.angle_gamma   90.00
#
_symmetry.space_group_name_H-M   'P 1'
#
loop_
_entity.id
_entity.type
_entity.pdbx_description
1 polymer ?
#
loop_
_entity_poly.entity_id
_entity_poly.type
_entity_poly.pdbx_seq_one_letter_code
_entity_poly.pdbx_strand_id
1 'polypeptide(L)'
;MDIKKVCLRCVAVIIVAFVMPTGIWLYARSASRFGRVAAVAAGVAMGEYKPCFAMESETDTASKPVVSNKLEAAVVSKHSIWDMDMAPQEKQTPSVSSEVPSPLPAQDVTDKIPYPASMEGNDGVIEKYTYGRYDGEQYFDLDGGGQVRNCTDLSNDELYEESSKPYDFQIDGNSSEPQILIYHTHATESFEPTDKDHYDSSFSCKTTDPEMNMLSVGDKICEQLDKAGVAYIHDTLVHDYPSYDGSYDSSRMAVKQILEEYPSIKVCLDVHRDGIEREDGTRLAPVAEIEGREAAQLMIISGCDDGTMGMPDYMKNFHFACALQSALESDWQGLTRPVLFDYRHYNQDLTIGSLLIEVGSHGNSITQAQYTGELIGKTLGEMFGGE
;
A
#
# COMPACT_ATOMS: atom_id res chain seq x y z
N MET A 1 -8.13 -23.39 68.06
CA MET A 1 -7.80 -22.77 66.74
C MET A 1 -8.46 -23.62 65.69
N ASP A 2 -9.39 -23.07 64.92
CA ASP A 2 -10.27 -23.85 64.06
C ASP A 2 -9.53 -24.24 62.76
N ILE A 3 -9.18 -25.54 62.66
CA ILE A 3 -8.39 -26.12 61.58
C ILE A 3 -8.97 -25.83 60.20
N LYS A 4 -10.30 -25.74 60.09
CA LYS A 4 -11.00 -25.39 58.84
C LYS A 4 -10.71 -23.95 58.37
N LYS A 5 -10.54 -22.99 59.29
CA LYS A 5 -10.14 -21.62 58.94
C LYS A 5 -8.69 -21.48 58.52
N VAL A 6 -7.82 -22.32 59.07
CA VAL A 6 -6.39 -22.35 58.67
C VAL A 6 -6.23 -22.98 57.29
N CYS A 7 -6.90 -24.12 57.00
CA CYS A 7 -6.91 -24.71 55.65
C CYS A 7 -7.48 -23.79 54.58
N LEU A 8 -8.57 -23.06 54.88
CA LEU A 8 -9.18 -22.11 53.91
C LEU A 8 -8.23 -20.93 53.56
N ARG A 9 -7.46 -20.45 54.57
CA ARG A 9 -6.44 -19.40 54.34
C ARG A 9 -5.23 -19.90 53.56
N CYS A 10 -4.78 -21.14 53.79
CA CYS A 10 -3.71 -21.73 53.01
C CYS A 10 -4.10 -21.96 51.54
N VAL A 11 -5.34 -22.43 51.28
CA VAL A 11 -5.84 -22.60 49.91
C VAL A 11 -5.98 -21.25 49.25
N ALA A 12 -6.46 -20.18 49.90
CA ALA A 12 -6.52 -18.86 49.34
C ALA A 12 -5.16 -18.27 48.99
N VAL A 13 -4.13 -18.49 49.85
CA VAL A 13 -2.75 -18.04 49.55
C VAL A 13 -2.14 -18.80 48.38
N ILE A 14 -2.41 -20.10 48.21
CA ILE A 14 -1.94 -20.89 47.07
C ILE A 14 -2.62 -20.41 45.78
N ILE A 15 -3.91 -20.11 45.82
CA ILE A 15 -4.63 -19.56 44.64
C ILE A 15 -4.05 -18.20 44.23
N VAL A 16 -3.82 -17.30 45.18
CA VAL A 16 -3.25 -15.97 44.89
C VAL A 16 -1.80 -16.02 44.44
N ALA A 17 -0.98 -16.93 45.05
CA ALA A 17 0.45 -16.99 44.76
C ALA A 17 0.81 -17.77 43.47
N PHE A 18 -0.01 -18.75 43.07
CA PHE A 18 0.32 -19.64 41.95
C PHE A 18 -0.68 -19.62 40.80
N VAL A 19 -1.97 -19.44 41.08
CA VAL A 19 -3.02 -19.46 40.04
C VAL A 19 -3.20 -18.09 39.41
N MET A 20 -3.15 -16.99 40.17
CA MET A 20 -3.23 -15.63 39.59
C MET A 20 -2.07 -15.27 38.66
N PRO A 21 -0.78 -15.49 39.00
CA PRO A 21 0.30 -15.19 38.09
C PRO A 21 0.28 -16.06 36.82
N THR A 22 -0.07 -17.37 36.94
CA THR A 22 -0.22 -18.23 35.75
C THR A 22 -1.45 -17.88 34.92
N GLY A 23 -2.54 -17.48 35.56
CA GLY A 23 -3.74 -16.97 34.88
C GLY A 23 -3.48 -15.66 34.15
N ILE A 24 -2.76 -14.73 34.78
CA ILE A 24 -2.34 -13.46 34.17
C ILE A 24 -1.33 -13.71 33.05
N TRP A 25 -0.39 -14.65 33.24
CA TRP A 25 0.59 -15.01 32.20
C TRP A 25 -0.06 -15.72 31.01
N LEU A 26 -1.01 -16.64 31.22
CA LEU A 26 -1.80 -17.28 30.17
C LEU A 26 -2.75 -16.26 29.48
N TYR A 27 -3.34 -15.35 30.25
CA TYR A 27 -4.15 -14.27 29.71
C TYR A 27 -3.31 -13.30 28.88
N ALA A 28 -2.14 -12.89 29.36
CA ALA A 28 -1.21 -12.04 28.60
C ALA A 28 -0.68 -12.74 27.33
N ARG A 29 -0.55 -14.07 27.35
CA ARG A 29 -0.10 -14.85 26.19
C ARG A 29 -1.21 -15.16 25.17
N SER A 30 -2.47 -15.30 25.64
CA SER A 30 -3.65 -15.43 24.77
C SER A 30 -4.19 -14.07 24.29
N ALA A 31 -3.91 -12.99 25.02
CA ALA A 31 -4.34 -11.62 24.74
C ALA A 31 -3.52 -10.95 23.62
N SER A 32 -2.54 -11.64 23.02
CA SER A 32 -1.73 -11.04 21.95
C SER A 32 -2.52 -10.70 20.68
N ARG A 33 -3.74 -11.22 20.50
CA ARG A 33 -4.61 -10.90 19.37
C ARG A 33 -5.90 -10.16 19.78
N PHE A 34 -6.54 -10.58 20.86
CA PHE A 34 -7.79 -9.91 21.34
C PHE A 34 -7.52 -8.71 22.26
N GLY A 35 -6.40 -8.67 22.97
CA GLY A 35 -6.07 -7.59 23.87
C GLY A 35 -5.75 -6.27 23.18
N ARG A 36 -5.15 -6.31 21.99
CA ARG A 36 -4.88 -5.09 21.21
C ARG A 36 -6.18 -4.45 20.72
N VAL A 37 -7.11 -5.23 20.21
CA VAL A 37 -8.43 -4.72 19.78
C VAL A 37 -9.22 -4.15 20.98
N ALA A 38 -9.17 -4.80 22.13
CA ALA A 38 -9.83 -4.31 23.34
C ALA A 38 -9.12 -3.07 23.92
N ALA A 39 -7.79 -2.99 23.85
CA ALA A 39 -7.03 -1.83 24.30
C ALA A 39 -7.24 -0.63 23.37
N VAL A 40 -7.26 -0.85 22.05
CA VAL A 40 -7.60 0.15 21.05
C VAL A 40 -9.02 0.66 21.23
N ALA A 41 -10.00 -0.22 21.40
CA ALA A 41 -11.38 0.16 21.65
C ALA A 41 -11.56 0.90 22.99
N ALA A 42 -10.84 0.52 24.03
CA ALA A 42 -10.84 1.21 25.31
C ALA A 42 -10.12 2.56 25.26
N GLY A 43 -9.00 2.65 24.52
CA GLY A 43 -8.26 3.89 24.29
C GLY A 43 -9.08 4.90 23.51
N VAL A 44 -9.77 4.47 22.45
CA VAL A 44 -10.71 5.31 21.69
C VAL A 44 -11.87 5.79 22.56
N ALA A 45 -12.43 4.90 23.39
CA ALA A 45 -13.53 5.24 24.29
C ALA A 45 -13.13 6.20 25.43
N MET A 46 -11.85 6.19 25.84
CA MET A 46 -11.32 7.08 26.89
C MET A 46 -10.64 8.33 26.33
N GLY A 47 -10.53 8.48 25.02
CA GLY A 47 -9.86 9.61 24.37
C GLY A 47 -8.33 9.57 24.50
N GLU A 48 -7.76 8.45 24.96
CA GLU A 48 -6.31 8.28 25.15
C GLU A 48 -5.61 7.63 23.95
N TYR A 49 -6.38 6.98 23.05
CA TYR A 49 -5.85 6.36 21.85
C TYR A 49 -6.12 7.22 20.62
N LYS A 50 -5.06 7.65 19.95
CA LYS A 50 -5.13 8.30 18.65
C LYS A 50 -4.66 7.31 17.60
N PRO A 51 -5.56 6.69 16.82
CA PRO A 51 -5.14 5.87 15.70
C PRO A 51 -4.36 6.74 14.71
N CYS A 52 -3.36 6.18 14.07
CA CYS A 52 -2.52 6.85 13.09
C CYS A 52 -3.32 7.54 11.96
N PHE A 53 -4.59 7.19 11.86
CA PHE A 53 -5.55 7.73 10.90
C PHE A 53 -6.43 8.86 11.46
N ALA A 54 -6.35 9.20 12.76
CA ALA A 54 -7.14 10.27 13.35
C ALA A 54 -6.31 11.57 13.38
N MET A 55 -6.68 12.54 12.58
CA MET A 55 -6.13 13.90 12.66
C MET A 55 -6.83 14.68 13.76
N GLU A 56 -6.05 15.35 14.60
CA GLU A 56 -6.59 16.24 15.63
C GLU A 56 -7.27 17.45 15.00
N SER A 57 -8.47 17.75 15.48
CA SER A 57 -9.12 19.05 15.26
C SER A 57 -8.52 20.05 16.26
N GLU A 58 -7.47 20.77 15.92
CA GLU A 58 -7.12 21.97 16.66
C GLU A 58 -7.99 23.13 16.22
N THR A 59 -8.77 23.64 17.17
CA THR A 59 -9.37 24.96 17.10
C THR A 59 -8.32 25.95 17.56
N ASP A 60 -7.69 26.72 16.66
CA ASP A 60 -7.45 28.13 16.98
C ASP A 60 -7.11 29.03 15.79
N THR A 61 -7.75 30.12 15.80
CA THR A 61 -7.61 31.51 15.29
C THR A 61 -6.53 31.86 14.28
N ALA A 62 -7.08 32.33 13.12
CA ALA A 62 -6.66 33.48 12.31
C ALA A 62 -5.32 33.43 11.58
N SER A 63 -5.35 33.09 10.32
CA SER A 63 -4.98 33.93 9.16
C SER A 63 -4.51 33.12 7.95
N LYS A 64 -5.25 33.27 6.85
CA LYS A 64 -5.08 32.77 5.47
C LYS A 64 -5.51 31.32 5.22
N PRO A 65 -6.07 31.03 4.03
CA PRO A 65 -6.70 29.75 3.76
C PRO A 65 -5.62 28.66 3.58
N VAL A 66 -5.35 27.94 4.66
CA VAL A 66 -4.75 26.63 4.61
C VAL A 66 -5.89 25.70 4.23
N VAL A 67 -5.85 25.13 3.06
CA VAL A 67 -6.79 24.11 2.62
C VAL A 67 -6.68 22.95 3.59
N SER A 68 -7.75 22.68 4.22
CA SER A 68 -7.99 22.09 5.49
C SER A 68 -7.56 20.63 5.63
N ASN A 69 -6.76 20.36 6.63
CA ASN A 69 -6.53 19.05 7.25
C ASN A 69 -7.80 18.32 7.73
N LYS A 70 -8.96 18.97 7.68
CA LYS A 70 -10.23 18.38 8.09
C LYS A 70 -10.78 17.31 7.15
N LEU A 71 -10.32 17.29 5.89
CA LEU A 71 -10.84 16.36 4.88
C LEU A 71 -10.25 14.93 5.03
N GLU A 72 -8.98 14.81 5.40
CA GLU A 72 -8.35 13.48 5.54
C GLU A 72 -8.95 12.63 6.67
N ALA A 73 -9.31 13.25 7.79
CA ALA A 73 -9.95 12.51 8.89
C ALA A 73 -11.30 11.89 8.51
N ALA A 74 -12.02 12.50 7.57
CA ALA A 74 -13.29 11.99 7.07
C ALA A 74 -13.12 10.90 6.00
N VAL A 75 -11.98 10.89 5.28
CA VAL A 75 -11.69 9.94 4.20
C VAL A 75 -11.25 8.57 4.75
N VAL A 76 -10.61 8.55 5.91
CA VAL A 76 -9.99 7.35 6.47
C VAL A 76 -10.95 6.54 7.35
N SER A 77 -12.14 7.05 7.68
CA SER A 77 -13.05 6.38 8.61
C SER A 77 -13.94 5.30 8.01
N LYS A 78 -14.02 5.20 6.68
CA LYS A 78 -14.59 4.03 6.02
C LYS A 78 -13.48 3.07 5.64
N HIS A 79 -13.61 1.86 6.13
CA HIS A 79 -12.79 0.71 5.82
C HIS A 79 -12.31 0.76 4.37
N SER A 80 -11.03 1.05 4.19
CA SER A 80 -10.37 0.74 2.95
C SER A 80 -10.66 -0.74 2.67
N ILE A 81 -11.00 -1.08 1.44
CA ILE A 81 -11.20 -2.48 1.00
C ILE A 81 -10.00 -3.35 1.43
N TRP A 82 -8.88 -2.74 1.70
CA TRP A 82 -7.60 -3.29 2.15
C TRP A 82 -7.56 -3.86 3.57
N ASP A 83 -8.46 -3.45 4.47
CA ASP A 83 -8.55 -4.01 5.82
C ASP A 83 -9.18 -5.40 5.87
N MET A 84 -9.78 -5.87 4.77
CA MET A 84 -10.44 -7.18 4.72
C MET A 84 -9.49 -8.34 4.42
N ASP A 85 -8.34 -8.12 3.76
CA ASP A 85 -7.37 -9.17 3.41
C ASP A 85 -6.40 -9.53 4.56
N MET A 86 -6.44 -8.81 5.67
CA MET A 86 -5.58 -9.06 6.84
C MET A 86 -6.18 -10.02 7.85
N ALA A 87 -6.92 -11.05 7.40
CA ALA A 87 -7.24 -12.19 8.27
C ALA A 87 -5.95 -12.94 8.64
N PRO A 88 -5.74 -13.29 9.92
CA PRO A 88 -4.51 -13.95 10.34
C PRO A 88 -4.36 -15.30 9.63
N GLN A 89 -3.33 -15.44 8.83
CA GLN A 89 -2.95 -16.75 8.30
C GLN A 89 -2.65 -17.69 9.48
N GLU A 90 -3.40 -18.76 9.59
CA GLU A 90 -3.06 -19.86 10.50
C GLU A 90 -1.69 -20.40 10.12
N LYS A 91 -0.81 -20.52 11.12
CA LYS A 91 0.51 -21.17 10.98
C LYS A 91 0.31 -22.59 10.46
N GLN A 92 0.46 -22.79 9.18
CA GLN A 92 0.74 -24.12 8.65
C GLN A 92 2.23 -24.39 8.80
N THR A 93 2.56 -25.39 9.58
CA THR A 93 3.90 -25.96 9.65
C THR A 93 4.30 -26.44 8.26
N PRO A 94 5.51 -26.12 7.78
CA PRO A 94 5.94 -26.53 6.46
C PRO A 94 6.14 -28.05 6.45
N SER A 95 5.26 -28.78 5.78
CA SER A 95 5.60 -30.10 5.29
C SER A 95 6.40 -29.94 4.01
N VAL A 96 7.68 -30.25 4.06
CA VAL A 96 8.56 -30.26 2.89
C VAL A 96 8.08 -31.38 1.96
N SER A 97 7.32 -31.02 0.95
CA SER A 97 7.08 -31.84 -0.23
C SER A 97 7.85 -31.21 -1.38
N SER A 98 8.87 -31.95 -1.85
CA SER A 98 9.66 -31.60 -3.02
C SER A 98 8.86 -31.94 -4.29
N GLU A 99 7.90 -31.11 -4.64
CA GLU A 99 7.30 -31.11 -5.96
C GLU A 99 7.65 -29.79 -6.65
N VAL A 100 8.34 -29.91 -7.79
CA VAL A 100 8.61 -28.80 -8.70
C VAL A 100 7.25 -28.22 -9.13
N PRO A 101 6.98 -26.91 -8.89
CA PRO A 101 5.72 -26.31 -9.31
C PRO A 101 5.60 -26.42 -10.83
N SER A 102 4.51 -27.02 -11.31
CA SER A 102 4.16 -26.93 -12.73
C SER A 102 3.92 -25.46 -13.09
N PRO A 103 4.30 -25.01 -14.31
CA PRO A 103 4.03 -23.63 -14.73
C PRO A 103 2.54 -23.35 -14.58
N LEU A 104 2.21 -22.18 -14.05
CA LEU A 104 0.83 -21.72 -13.93
C LEU A 104 0.18 -21.80 -15.32
N PRO A 105 -0.98 -22.46 -15.46
CA PRO A 105 -1.67 -22.50 -16.73
C PRO A 105 -2.02 -21.05 -17.12
N ALA A 106 -1.75 -20.67 -18.37
CA ALA A 106 -2.28 -19.44 -18.92
C ALA A 106 -3.78 -19.40 -18.61
N GLN A 107 -4.21 -18.40 -17.82
CA GLN A 107 -5.61 -18.27 -17.44
C GLN A 107 -6.40 -17.92 -18.70
N ASP A 108 -7.08 -18.93 -19.27
CA ASP A 108 -8.14 -18.67 -20.23
C ASP A 108 -9.33 -18.14 -19.41
N VAL A 109 -9.36 -16.80 -19.26
CA VAL A 109 -10.41 -16.10 -18.49
C VAL A 109 -11.69 -16.20 -19.32
N THR A 110 -12.42 -17.31 -19.12
CA THR A 110 -13.65 -17.60 -19.87
C THR A 110 -14.79 -16.66 -19.50
N ASP A 111 -14.80 -16.15 -18.28
CA ASP A 111 -15.72 -15.12 -17.82
C ASP A 111 -14.98 -13.79 -17.70
N LYS A 112 -15.49 -12.76 -18.36
CA LYS A 112 -14.90 -11.42 -18.36
C LYS A 112 -15.80 -10.46 -17.59
N ILE A 113 -15.20 -9.50 -16.89
CA ILE A 113 -15.90 -8.31 -16.40
C ILE A 113 -15.68 -7.21 -17.45
N PRO A 114 -16.64 -6.99 -18.37
CA PRO A 114 -16.47 -5.98 -19.40
C PRO A 114 -16.52 -4.59 -18.79
N TYR A 115 -15.80 -3.66 -19.40
CA TYR A 115 -15.98 -2.26 -19.09
C TYR A 115 -17.39 -1.83 -19.60
N PRO A 116 -18.18 -1.07 -18.82
CA PRO A 116 -19.53 -0.70 -19.23
C PRO A 116 -19.53 0.12 -20.51
N ALA A 117 -20.42 -0.20 -21.46
CA ALA A 117 -20.57 0.57 -22.69
C ALA A 117 -21.21 1.95 -22.46
N SER A 118 -21.95 2.11 -21.36
CA SER A 118 -22.51 3.40 -20.90
C SER A 118 -22.53 3.44 -19.39
N MET A 119 -22.37 4.62 -18.83
CA MET A 119 -22.47 4.93 -17.41
C MET A 119 -23.49 6.08 -17.28
N GLU A 120 -24.76 5.74 -17.18
CA GLU A 120 -25.87 6.70 -17.23
C GLU A 120 -26.37 7.09 -15.82
N GLY A 121 -25.99 6.33 -14.77
CA GLY A 121 -26.48 6.54 -13.42
C GLY A 121 -26.16 7.91 -12.87
N ASN A 122 -24.93 8.36 -13.00
CA ASN A 122 -24.46 9.69 -12.56
C ASN A 122 -24.98 10.11 -11.19
N ASP A 123 -25.08 9.14 -10.27
CA ASP A 123 -25.73 9.28 -8.97
C ASP A 123 -24.71 9.46 -7.83
N GLY A 124 -23.43 9.28 -8.10
CA GLY A 124 -22.34 9.56 -7.17
C GLY A 124 -21.58 10.84 -7.54
N VAL A 125 -20.86 11.43 -6.60
CA VAL A 125 -20.07 12.64 -6.77
C VAL A 125 -18.58 12.31 -6.79
N ILE A 126 -17.85 12.92 -7.72
CA ILE A 126 -16.38 12.92 -7.75
C ILE A 126 -15.92 14.34 -7.45
N GLU A 127 -14.98 14.48 -6.52
CA GLU A 127 -14.32 15.74 -6.20
C GLU A 127 -12.82 15.61 -6.48
N LYS A 128 -12.28 16.50 -7.32
CA LYS A 128 -10.84 16.63 -7.51
C LYS A 128 -10.20 17.20 -6.26
N TYR A 129 -9.12 16.59 -5.85
CA TYR A 129 -8.37 16.99 -4.66
C TYR A 129 -6.87 16.96 -4.96
N THR A 130 -6.15 18.00 -4.59
CA THR A 130 -4.69 18.01 -4.67
C THR A 130 -4.10 17.89 -3.28
N TYR A 131 -3.44 16.77 -3.03
CA TYR A 131 -2.69 16.56 -1.81
C TYR A 131 -1.42 17.41 -1.86
N GLY A 132 -1.14 18.10 -0.78
CA GLY A 132 0.05 18.93 -0.63
C GLY A 132 0.95 18.43 0.50
N ARG A 133 1.79 19.34 0.99
CA ARG A 133 2.63 19.06 2.16
C ARG A 133 1.79 19.06 3.44
N TYR A 134 2.09 18.11 4.32
CA TYR A 134 1.44 17.94 5.62
C TYR A 134 2.35 18.35 6.75
N ASP A 135 1.75 18.93 7.80
CA ASP A 135 2.37 19.16 9.10
C ASP A 135 1.83 18.14 10.11
N GLY A 136 2.66 17.76 11.07
CA GLY A 136 2.27 16.83 12.12
C GLY A 136 3.38 15.87 12.52
N GLU A 137 3.26 15.27 13.71
CA GLU A 137 4.31 14.43 14.30
C GLU A 137 4.61 13.14 13.50
N GLN A 138 3.67 12.73 12.66
CA GLN A 138 3.81 11.53 11.82
C GLN A 138 4.43 11.82 10.45
N TYR A 139 4.75 13.08 10.14
CA TYR A 139 5.32 13.46 8.85
C TYR A 139 6.73 14.02 9.01
N PHE A 140 7.58 13.74 8.04
CA PHE A 140 8.84 14.42 7.88
C PHE A 140 9.18 14.59 6.40
N ASP A 141 9.92 15.67 6.09
CA ASP A 141 10.33 16.00 4.73
C ASP A 141 11.57 15.17 4.34
N LEU A 142 11.63 14.78 3.07
CA LEU A 142 12.83 14.23 2.45
C LEU A 142 13.70 15.36 1.87
N ASP A 143 15.01 15.24 2.01
CA ASP A 143 15.98 16.24 1.50
C ASP A 143 15.89 16.41 -0.03
N GLY A 144 15.57 15.36 -0.76
CA GLY A 144 15.40 15.35 -2.21
C GLY A 144 14.02 15.76 -2.71
N GLY A 145 13.08 16.07 -1.80
CA GLY A 145 11.68 16.40 -2.10
C GLY A 145 10.70 15.29 -1.72
N GLY A 146 9.46 15.69 -1.47
CA GLY A 146 8.42 14.81 -0.95
C GLY A 146 8.46 14.66 0.56
N GLN A 147 7.61 13.79 1.09
CA GLN A 147 7.46 13.52 2.52
C GLN A 147 7.30 12.03 2.79
N VAL A 148 7.55 11.64 4.02
CA VAL A 148 7.17 10.33 4.57
C VAL A 148 6.09 10.53 5.62
N ARG A 149 5.07 9.69 5.59
CA ARG A 149 4.09 9.49 6.65
C ARG A 149 4.46 8.22 7.41
N ASN A 150 4.93 8.37 8.63
CA ASN A 150 5.27 7.27 9.51
C ASN A 150 4.05 6.81 10.31
N CYS A 151 3.60 5.59 10.07
CA CYS A 151 2.50 4.93 10.80
C CYS A 151 3.02 3.78 11.68
N THR A 152 4.29 3.80 12.08
CA THR A 152 4.94 2.77 12.88
C THR A 152 5.39 3.29 14.24
N ASP A 153 5.92 2.40 15.07
CA ASP A 153 6.51 2.75 16.38
C ASP A 153 7.97 3.24 16.26
N LEU A 154 8.56 3.26 15.06
CA LEU A 154 9.89 3.81 14.81
C LEU A 154 9.86 5.33 14.91
N SER A 155 10.94 5.94 15.42
CA SER A 155 10.98 7.40 15.50
C SER A 155 11.20 8.05 14.13
N ASN A 156 10.66 9.25 13.93
CA ASN A 156 10.93 10.02 12.72
C ASN A 156 12.39 10.39 12.56
N ASP A 157 13.11 10.62 13.67
CA ASP A 157 14.56 10.92 13.62
C ASP A 157 15.35 9.74 13.05
N GLU A 158 15.03 8.50 13.49
CA GLU A 158 15.62 7.29 12.94
C GLU A 158 15.29 7.10 11.45
N LEU A 159 14.01 7.25 11.08
CA LEU A 159 13.58 7.12 9.69
C LEU A 159 14.15 8.23 8.80
N TYR A 160 14.32 9.43 9.32
CA TYR A 160 14.95 10.52 8.57
C TYR A 160 16.45 10.21 8.30
N GLU A 161 17.18 9.68 9.29
CA GLU A 161 18.56 9.21 9.08
C GLU A 161 18.63 8.08 8.05
N GLU A 162 17.68 7.12 8.11
CA GLU A 162 17.58 6.04 7.14
C GLU A 162 17.22 6.56 5.73
N SER A 163 16.32 7.53 5.60
CA SER A 163 15.83 8.05 4.32
C SER A 163 16.93 8.65 3.44
N SER A 164 18.05 9.11 4.05
CA SER A 164 19.20 9.66 3.35
C SER A 164 20.20 8.61 2.85
N LYS A 165 20.01 7.34 3.21
CA LYS A 165 20.89 6.25 2.76
C LYS A 165 20.57 5.84 1.33
N PRO A 166 21.58 5.48 0.54
CA PRO A 166 21.35 4.96 -0.80
C PRO A 166 20.64 3.59 -0.73
N TYR A 167 19.81 3.28 -1.72
CA TYR A 167 19.28 1.93 -1.88
C TYR A 167 20.40 0.92 -2.20
N ASP A 168 20.22 -0.33 -1.76
CA ASP A 168 21.29 -1.35 -1.68
C ASP A 168 21.25 -2.32 -2.87
N PHE A 169 20.99 -1.80 -4.08
CA PHE A 169 21.07 -2.57 -5.32
C PHE A 169 21.58 -1.69 -6.46
N GLN A 170 21.96 -2.32 -7.57
CA GLN A 170 22.36 -1.64 -8.81
C GLN A 170 21.57 -2.23 -9.97
N ILE A 171 21.14 -1.36 -10.86
CA ILE A 171 20.54 -1.71 -12.14
C ILE A 171 21.60 -1.53 -13.22
N ASP A 172 21.75 -2.53 -14.09
CA ASP A 172 22.54 -2.43 -15.29
C ASP A 172 21.65 -1.98 -16.45
N GLY A 173 21.59 -0.67 -16.69
CA GLY A 173 20.74 -0.07 -17.74
C GLY A 173 21.11 -0.50 -19.18
N ASN A 174 22.25 -1.18 -19.37
CA ASN A 174 22.65 -1.73 -20.67
C ASN A 174 22.43 -3.25 -20.78
N SER A 175 21.91 -3.88 -19.72
CA SER A 175 21.62 -5.31 -19.70
C SER A 175 20.44 -5.65 -20.62
N SER A 176 20.55 -6.75 -21.35
CA SER A 176 19.40 -7.36 -22.04
C SER A 176 18.54 -8.22 -21.11
N GLU A 177 19.07 -8.56 -19.92
CA GLU A 177 18.31 -9.31 -18.91
C GLU A 177 17.42 -8.36 -18.13
N PRO A 178 16.16 -8.73 -17.83
CA PRO A 178 15.23 -7.87 -17.12
C PRO A 178 15.75 -7.50 -15.73
N GLN A 179 15.63 -6.23 -15.40
CA GLN A 179 16.09 -5.64 -14.13
C GLN A 179 14.92 -5.20 -13.25
N ILE A 180 13.77 -4.95 -13.87
CA ILE A 180 12.55 -4.44 -13.25
C ILE A 180 11.39 -5.38 -13.57
N LEU A 181 10.57 -5.68 -12.58
CA LEU A 181 9.28 -6.33 -12.73
C LEU A 181 8.17 -5.34 -12.38
N ILE A 182 7.26 -5.14 -13.32
CA ILE A 182 5.98 -4.44 -13.11
C ILE A 182 4.90 -5.51 -13.04
N TYR A 183 4.07 -5.49 -12.00
CA TYR A 183 2.97 -6.43 -11.83
C TYR A 183 1.78 -5.76 -11.11
N HIS A 184 0.65 -6.44 -11.05
CA HIS A 184 -0.59 -5.91 -10.51
C HIS A 184 -1.32 -7.00 -9.72
N THR A 185 -1.21 -7.00 -8.39
CA THR A 185 -1.97 -7.95 -7.56
C THR A 185 -3.48 -7.77 -7.77
N HIS A 186 -3.92 -6.52 -8.04
CA HIS A 186 -5.30 -6.20 -8.37
C HIS A 186 -5.43 -5.61 -9.78
N ALA A 187 -5.12 -6.44 -10.78
CA ALA A 187 -5.14 -6.05 -12.18
C ALA A 187 -6.52 -5.55 -12.66
N THR A 188 -7.64 -6.05 -12.07
CA THR A 188 -8.99 -5.63 -12.46
C THR A 188 -9.39 -4.24 -12.00
N GLU A 189 -8.65 -3.61 -11.09
CA GLU A 189 -8.90 -2.22 -10.67
C GLU A 189 -8.94 -1.30 -11.88
N SER A 190 -9.96 -0.44 -11.94
CA SER A 190 -10.20 0.43 -13.08
C SER A 190 -10.53 1.85 -12.65
N PHE A 191 -10.65 2.70 -13.63
CA PHE A 191 -10.84 4.14 -13.51
C PHE A 191 -12.09 4.60 -14.23
N GLU A 192 -12.47 5.87 -14.04
CA GLU A 192 -13.50 6.48 -14.84
C GLU A 192 -13.03 6.65 -16.31
N PRO A 193 -13.94 6.54 -17.31
CA PRO A 193 -13.56 6.58 -18.72
C PRO A 193 -13.06 7.96 -19.16
N THR A 194 -13.54 9.00 -18.49
CA THR A 194 -13.22 10.40 -18.77
C THR A 194 -13.16 11.18 -17.47
N ASP A 195 -12.49 12.32 -17.50
CA ASP A 195 -12.53 13.30 -16.43
C ASP A 195 -13.93 13.89 -16.29
N LYS A 196 -14.55 13.71 -15.10
CA LYS A 196 -15.90 14.17 -14.78
C LYS A 196 -16.08 14.33 -13.27
N ASP A 197 -17.17 14.98 -12.86
CA ASP A 197 -17.49 15.31 -11.47
C ASP A 197 -18.53 14.36 -10.82
N HIS A 198 -18.88 13.28 -11.52
CA HIS A 198 -19.85 12.29 -11.04
C HIS A 198 -19.52 10.89 -11.54
N TYR A 199 -20.00 9.86 -10.83
CA TYR A 199 -19.84 8.47 -11.20
C TYR A 199 -21.18 7.72 -11.19
N ASP A 200 -21.21 6.55 -11.83
CA ASP A 200 -22.33 5.62 -11.78
C ASP A 200 -22.09 4.59 -10.66
N SER A 201 -22.92 4.63 -9.61
CA SER A 201 -22.76 3.74 -8.45
C SER A 201 -23.01 2.26 -8.78
N SER A 202 -23.59 1.95 -9.92
CA SER A 202 -23.75 0.57 -10.39
C SER A 202 -22.45 -0.02 -10.94
N PHE A 203 -21.45 0.81 -11.25
CA PHE A 203 -20.15 0.36 -11.71
C PHE A 203 -19.19 0.16 -10.54
N SER A 204 -18.73 -1.07 -10.37
CA SER A 204 -17.83 -1.45 -9.26
C SER A 204 -16.38 -0.96 -9.40
N CYS A 205 -16.04 -0.22 -10.46
CA CYS A 205 -14.68 0.19 -10.81
C CYS A 205 -13.71 -1.00 -10.93
N LYS A 206 -14.21 -2.13 -11.45
CA LYS A 206 -13.43 -3.32 -11.79
C LYS A 206 -13.77 -3.78 -13.20
N THR A 207 -12.73 -4.13 -13.95
CA THR A 207 -12.88 -4.71 -15.30
C THR A 207 -11.70 -5.59 -15.65
N THR A 208 -11.93 -6.61 -16.46
CA THR A 208 -10.86 -7.41 -17.10
C THR A 208 -10.42 -6.82 -18.45
N ASP A 209 -10.95 -5.65 -18.84
CA ASP A 209 -10.51 -4.95 -20.04
C ASP A 209 -9.14 -4.30 -19.78
N PRO A 210 -8.06 -4.77 -20.42
CA PRO A 210 -6.70 -4.31 -20.13
C PRO A 210 -6.45 -2.85 -20.55
N GLU A 211 -7.29 -2.27 -21.42
CA GLU A 211 -7.17 -0.86 -21.81
C GLU A 211 -7.73 0.09 -20.74
N MET A 212 -8.58 -0.42 -19.83
CA MET A 212 -9.34 0.37 -18.86
C MET A 212 -8.99 0.05 -17.40
N ASN A 213 -8.04 -0.83 -17.16
CA ASN A 213 -7.63 -1.26 -15.83
C ASN A 213 -6.14 -0.95 -15.55
N MET A 214 -5.59 -1.51 -14.46
CA MET A 214 -4.20 -1.25 -14.05
C MET A 214 -3.16 -1.67 -15.08
N LEU A 215 -3.46 -2.67 -15.91
CA LEU A 215 -2.52 -3.11 -16.95
C LEU A 215 -2.16 -1.97 -17.91
N SER A 216 -3.13 -1.10 -18.26
CA SER A 216 -2.85 0.05 -19.12
C SER A 216 -1.92 1.09 -18.48
N VAL A 217 -1.93 1.20 -17.15
CA VAL A 217 -0.99 2.07 -16.41
C VAL A 217 0.41 1.45 -16.42
N GLY A 218 0.51 0.14 -16.18
CA GLY A 218 1.75 -0.63 -16.32
C GLY A 218 2.35 -0.52 -17.72
N ASP A 219 1.53 -0.62 -18.76
CA ASP A 219 1.97 -0.43 -20.15
C ASP A 219 2.63 0.94 -20.38
N LYS A 220 2.08 2.01 -19.76
CA LYS A 220 2.68 3.36 -19.87
C LYS A 220 4.02 3.47 -19.16
N ILE A 221 4.21 2.79 -18.04
CA ILE A 221 5.51 2.69 -17.38
C ILE A 221 6.50 1.97 -18.33
N CYS A 222 6.10 0.83 -18.87
CA CYS A 222 6.90 -0.01 -19.73
C CYS A 222 7.31 0.71 -21.05
N GLU A 223 6.40 1.47 -21.67
CA GLU A 223 6.69 2.29 -22.84
C GLU A 223 7.85 3.28 -22.61
N GLN A 224 8.04 3.78 -21.39
CA GLN A 224 9.12 4.70 -21.08
C GLN A 224 10.43 3.94 -20.75
N LEU A 225 10.33 2.79 -20.08
CA LEU A 225 11.48 1.91 -19.86
C LEU A 225 12.07 1.43 -21.20
N ASP A 226 11.22 1.09 -22.20
CA ASP A 226 11.65 0.77 -23.57
C ASP A 226 12.45 1.92 -24.19
N LYS A 227 11.97 3.16 -24.06
CA LYS A 227 12.66 4.35 -24.59
C LYS A 227 13.99 4.61 -23.89
N ALA A 228 14.09 4.27 -22.60
CA ALA A 228 15.31 4.40 -21.81
C ALA A 228 16.28 3.22 -22.01
N GLY A 229 15.85 2.15 -22.69
CA GLY A 229 16.66 0.95 -22.91
C GLY A 229 16.79 0.06 -21.68
N VAL A 230 15.96 0.24 -20.67
CA VAL A 230 15.96 -0.57 -19.44
C VAL A 230 15.14 -1.83 -19.66
N ALA A 231 15.74 -3.00 -19.53
CA ALA A 231 15.04 -4.26 -19.70
C ALA A 231 14.14 -4.57 -18.48
N TYR A 232 12.91 -4.98 -18.75
CA TYR A 232 11.88 -5.25 -17.75
C TYR A 232 11.04 -6.48 -18.10
N ILE A 233 10.22 -6.92 -17.16
CA ILE A 233 9.06 -7.79 -17.36
C ILE A 233 7.81 -7.03 -16.92
N HIS A 234 6.75 -7.10 -17.72
CA HIS A 234 5.41 -6.71 -17.32
C HIS A 234 4.58 -7.98 -17.14
N ASP A 235 4.27 -8.34 -15.89
CA ASP A 235 3.33 -9.41 -15.59
C ASP A 235 1.91 -8.91 -15.79
N THR A 236 1.22 -9.44 -16.78
CA THR A 236 -0.15 -9.07 -17.15
C THR A 236 -1.18 -10.10 -16.70
N LEU A 237 -0.80 -11.01 -15.80
CA LEU A 237 -1.74 -11.96 -15.20
C LEU A 237 -2.77 -11.23 -14.33
N VAL A 238 -4.00 -11.73 -14.36
CA VAL A 238 -5.10 -11.19 -13.56
C VAL A 238 -5.24 -12.04 -12.29
N HIS A 239 -4.66 -11.57 -11.19
CA HIS A 239 -4.57 -12.33 -9.94
C HIS A 239 -5.83 -12.22 -9.07
N ASP A 240 -6.62 -11.15 -9.24
CA ASP A 240 -7.81 -10.83 -8.46
C ASP A 240 -9.14 -11.22 -9.15
N TYR A 241 -9.08 -12.08 -10.16
CA TYR A 241 -10.24 -12.60 -10.86
C TYR A 241 -10.03 -14.07 -11.26
N PRO A 242 -11.04 -14.97 -11.13
CA PRO A 242 -12.42 -14.70 -10.74
C PRO A 242 -12.64 -14.49 -9.23
N SER A 243 -11.64 -14.66 -8.38
CA SER A 243 -11.72 -14.43 -6.94
C SER A 243 -10.78 -13.31 -6.54
N TYR A 244 -11.29 -12.37 -5.76
CA TYR A 244 -10.48 -11.34 -5.11
C TYR A 244 -9.65 -11.94 -3.96
N ASP A 245 -10.26 -12.86 -3.19
CA ASP A 245 -9.57 -13.53 -2.08
C ASP A 245 -8.40 -14.38 -2.61
N GLY A 246 -7.23 -14.23 -2.01
CA GLY A 246 -6.02 -14.95 -2.40
C GLY A 246 -5.23 -14.31 -3.55
N SER A 247 -5.58 -13.08 -3.98
CA SER A 247 -4.86 -12.36 -5.03
C SER A 247 -3.38 -12.16 -4.71
N TYR A 248 -3.04 -11.82 -3.44
CA TYR A 248 -1.66 -11.71 -2.98
C TYR A 248 -0.89 -13.04 -3.00
N ASP A 249 -1.54 -14.16 -2.69
CA ASP A 249 -0.89 -15.48 -2.81
C ASP A 249 -0.66 -15.84 -4.28
N SER A 250 -1.62 -15.51 -5.15
CA SER A 250 -1.52 -15.71 -6.59
C SER A 250 -0.39 -14.89 -7.20
N SER A 251 -0.34 -13.57 -6.95
CA SER A 251 0.73 -12.71 -7.44
C SER A 251 2.09 -13.11 -6.86
N ARG A 252 2.14 -13.51 -5.56
CA ARG A 252 3.38 -14.01 -4.95
C ARG A 252 3.95 -15.22 -5.67
N MET A 253 3.11 -16.17 -6.07
CA MET A 253 3.57 -17.36 -6.81
C MET A 253 4.14 -16.96 -8.17
N ALA A 254 3.47 -16.09 -8.91
CA ALA A 254 3.94 -15.61 -10.20
C ALA A 254 5.25 -14.84 -10.09
N VAL A 255 5.32 -13.87 -9.15
CA VAL A 255 6.54 -13.07 -8.92
C VAL A 255 7.71 -13.97 -8.52
N LYS A 256 7.52 -14.95 -7.62
CA LYS A 256 8.59 -15.90 -7.26
C LYS A 256 9.10 -16.69 -8.47
N GLN A 257 8.20 -17.18 -9.32
CA GLN A 257 8.59 -17.91 -10.52
C GLN A 257 9.38 -17.02 -11.48
N ILE A 258 8.96 -15.77 -11.67
CA ILE A 258 9.68 -14.80 -12.49
C ILE A 258 11.07 -14.51 -11.91
N LEU A 259 11.18 -14.32 -10.59
CA LEU A 259 12.47 -14.06 -9.94
C LEU A 259 13.42 -15.28 -9.96
N GLU A 260 12.89 -16.51 -9.96
CA GLU A 260 13.67 -17.72 -10.15
C GLU A 260 14.20 -17.83 -11.58
N GLU A 261 13.40 -17.44 -12.59
CA GLU A 261 13.79 -17.45 -13.99
C GLU A 261 14.75 -16.28 -14.33
N TYR A 262 14.52 -15.11 -13.72
CA TYR A 262 15.29 -13.88 -13.96
C TYR A 262 15.88 -13.30 -12.67
N PRO A 263 16.96 -13.88 -12.13
CA PRO A 263 17.59 -13.41 -10.90
C PRO A 263 18.30 -12.05 -11.03
N SER A 264 18.35 -11.51 -12.25
CA SER A 264 18.79 -10.15 -12.57
C SER A 264 17.83 -9.08 -12.07
N ILE A 265 16.55 -9.39 -11.87
CA ILE A 265 15.53 -8.45 -11.37
C ILE A 265 15.88 -8.02 -9.94
N LYS A 266 15.88 -6.70 -9.71
CA LYS A 266 16.16 -6.05 -8.44
C LYS A 266 14.97 -5.27 -7.92
N VAL A 267 14.16 -4.72 -8.84
CA VAL A 267 13.00 -3.90 -8.54
C VAL A 267 11.72 -4.65 -8.90
N CYS A 268 10.78 -4.71 -7.97
CA CYS A 268 9.44 -5.26 -8.18
C CYS A 268 8.41 -4.20 -7.76
N LEU A 269 7.63 -3.69 -8.70
CA LEU A 269 6.62 -2.68 -8.47
C LEU A 269 5.23 -3.29 -8.63
N ASP A 270 4.49 -3.39 -7.51
CA ASP A 270 3.07 -3.75 -7.49
C ASP A 270 2.26 -2.48 -7.70
N VAL A 271 1.73 -2.29 -8.91
CA VAL A 271 1.07 -1.05 -9.29
C VAL A 271 -0.44 -1.18 -9.18
N HIS A 272 -1.02 -0.36 -8.33
CA HIS A 272 -2.41 -0.33 -7.90
C HIS A 272 -3.03 1.05 -8.09
N ARG A 273 -4.30 1.18 -7.76
CA ARG A 273 -4.97 2.43 -7.48
C ARG A 273 -5.63 2.42 -6.11
N ASP A 274 -5.69 3.57 -5.47
CA ASP A 274 -6.33 3.73 -4.17
C ASP A 274 -7.87 3.73 -4.26
N GLY A 275 -8.55 3.50 -3.14
CA GLY A 275 -9.99 3.62 -2.98
C GLY A 275 -10.32 4.76 -2.02
N ILE A 276 -10.38 6.01 -2.48
CA ILE A 276 -10.59 7.17 -1.62
C ILE A 276 -12.02 7.65 -1.70
N GLU A 277 -12.81 7.41 -0.67
CA GLU A 277 -14.21 7.79 -0.60
C GLU A 277 -14.56 8.37 0.77
N ARG A 278 -15.31 9.48 0.79
CA ARG A 278 -15.83 10.07 2.02
C ARG A 278 -17.05 9.30 2.53
N GLU A 279 -17.43 9.55 3.79
CA GLU A 279 -18.60 8.92 4.41
C GLU A 279 -19.91 9.15 3.65
N ASP A 280 -20.02 10.27 2.93
CA ASP A 280 -21.21 10.61 2.13
C ASP A 280 -21.21 9.94 0.74
N GLY A 281 -20.19 9.15 0.41
CA GLY A 281 -20.04 8.50 -0.87
C GLY A 281 -19.31 9.33 -1.91
N THR A 282 -18.84 10.54 -1.58
CA THR A 282 -18.04 11.34 -2.50
C THR A 282 -16.68 10.69 -2.73
N ARG A 283 -16.37 10.34 -3.99
CA ARG A 283 -15.03 9.85 -4.37
C ARG A 283 -14.07 11.01 -4.55
N LEU A 284 -12.86 10.86 -4.03
CA LEU A 284 -11.81 11.86 -4.28
C LEU A 284 -10.94 11.40 -5.44
N ALA A 285 -10.74 12.28 -6.40
CA ALA A 285 -9.78 12.11 -7.49
C ALA A 285 -8.52 12.90 -7.16
N PRO A 286 -7.45 12.27 -6.63
CA PRO A 286 -6.18 12.94 -6.42
C PRO A 286 -5.58 13.41 -7.74
N VAL A 287 -5.32 14.73 -7.90
CA VAL A 287 -4.78 15.28 -9.13
C VAL A 287 -3.67 16.29 -8.89
N ALA A 288 -2.69 16.30 -9.77
CA ALA A 288 -1.69 17.35 -9.92
C ALA A 288 -1.62 17.83 -11.37
N GLU A 289 -1.37 19.12 -11.58
CA GLU A 289 -1.10 19.66 -12.92
C GLU A 289 0.41 19.57 -13.19
N ILE A 290 0.77 18.70 -14.13
CA ILE A 290 2.15 18.49 -14.56
C ILE A 290 2.25 18.80 -16.05
N GLU A 291 3.11 19.73 -16.42
CA GLU A 291 3.32 20.15 -17.81
C GLU A 291 2.01 20.54 -18.55
N GLY A 292 1.06 21.14 -17.81
CA GLY A 292 -0.24 21.56 -18.36
C GLY A 292 -1.24 20.43 -18.61
N ARG A 293 -0.99 19.24 -18.04
CA ARG A 293 -1.88 18.07 -18.04
C ARG A 293 -2.18 17.64 -16.61
N GLU A 294 -3.38 17.17 -16.36
CA GLU A 294 -3.72 16.57 -15.09
C GLU A 294 -3.18 15.13 -15.00
N ALA A 295 -2.36 14.87 -14.01
CA ALA A 295 -1.91 13.54 -13.60
C ALA A 295 -2.63 13.09 -12.34
N ALA A 296 -2.91 11.81 -12.18
CA ALA A 296 -3.37 11.24 -10.93
C ALA A 296 -2.21 11.25 -9.91
N GLN A 297 -2.37 11.89 -8.74
CA GLN A 297 -1.30 11.86 -7.73
C GLN A 297 -1.08 10.45 -7.22
N LEU A 298 0.18 10.03 -7.14
CA LEU A 298 0.55 8.71 -6.66
C LEU A 298 0.98 8.69 -5.19
N MET A 299 0.92 7.52 -4.55
CA MET A 299 1.49 7.25 -3.24
C MET A 299 2.34 5.98 -3.30
N ILE A 300 3.54 6.05 -2.75
CA ILE A 300 4.39 4.87 -2.55
C ILE A 300 4.07 4.30 -1.17
N ILE A 301 3.82 2.99 -1.10
CA ILE A 301 3.71 2.26 0.16
C ILE A 301 4.98 1.45 0.38
N SER A 302 5.68 1.75 1.46
CA SER A 302 6.82 1.00 1.96
C SER A 302 6.43 0.25 3.22
N GLY A 303 6.37 -1.08 3.13
CA GLY A 303 5.99 -1.94 4.25
C GLY A 303 7.06 -1.97 5.34
N CYS A 304 6.62 -2.08 6.58
CA CYS A 304 7.46 -2.24 7.76
C CYS A 304 7.12 -3.55 8.47
N ASP A 305 8.13 -4.22 9.03
CA ASP A 305 7.94 -5.46 9.81
C ASP A 305 7.83 -5.14 11.31
N ASP A 306 6.80 -5.66 11.95
CA ASP A 306 6.62 -5.60 13.41
C ASP A 306 7.38 -6.74 14.15
N GLY A 307 8.25 -7.47 13.45
CA GLY A 307 8.98 -8.64 13.92
C GLY A 307 8.21 -9.95 13.74
N THR A 308 7.04 -9.93 13.12
CA THR A 308 6.20 -11.12 12.89
C THR A 308 5.85 -11.37 11.42
N MET A 309 6.10 -10.39 10.54
CA MET A 309 5.68 -10.43 9.14
C MET A 309 6.67 -11.14 8.22
N GLY A 310 7.93 -11.31 8.65
CA GLY A 310 8.95 -11.99 7.87
C GLY A 310 9.56 -11.13 6.76
N MET A 311 9.68 -9.82 7.00
CA MET A 311 10.27 -8.85 6.09
C MET A 311 11.59 -8.27 6.65
N PRO A 312 12.66 -9.06 6.78
CA PRO A 312 13.90 -8.63 7.46
C PRO A 312 14.60 -7.47 6.76
N ASP A 313 14.38 -7.29 5.47
CA ASP A 313 15.04 -6.28 4.63
C ASP A 313 14.15 -5.05 4.34
N TYR A 314 13.03 -4.86 5.06
CA TYR A 314 12.06 -3.78 4.81
C TYR A 314 12.68 -2.38 4.78
N MET A 315 13.75 -2.16 5.57
CA MET A 315 14.44 -0.87 5.58
C MET A 315 15.18 -0.59 4.26
N LYS A 316 15.62 -1.63 3.54
CA LYS A 316 16.21 -1.47 2.20
C LYS A 316 15.16 -1.04 1.17
N ASN A 317 13.94 -1.59 1.29
CA ASN A 317 12.80 -1.14 0.48
C ASN A 317 12.46 0.33 0.80
N PHE A 318 12.53 0.72 2.07
CA PHE A 318 12.32 2.10 2.49
C PHE A 318 13.36 3.07 1.90
N HIS A 319 14.65 2.68 1.85
CA HIS A 319 15.69 3.49 1.17
C HIS A 319 15.34 3.72 -0.30
N PHE A 320 14.88 2.69 -0.99
CA PHE A 320 14.45 2.82 -2.39
C PHE A 320 13.18 3.66 -2.51
N ALA A 321 12.20 3.50 -1.63
CA ALA A 321 10.98 4.29 -1.62
C ALA A 321 11.29 5.80 -1.48
N CYS A 322 12.19 6.17 -0.57
CA CYS A 322 12.61 7.56 -0.38
C CYS A 322 13.37 8.12 -1.59
N ALA A 323 14.24 7.32 -2.20
CA ALA A 323 14.96 7.72 -3.41
C ALA A 323 14.02 7.92 -4.60
N LEU A 324 13.06 7.00 -4.81
CA LEU A 324 12.05 7.10 -5.88
C LEU A 324 11.12 8.30 -5.64
N GLN A 325 10.64 8.51 -4.41
CA GLN A 325 9.84 9.67 -4.04
C GLN A 325 10.55 10.97 -4.38
N SER A 326 11.83 11.08 -3.98
CA SER A 326 12.62 12.29 -4.21
C SER A 326 12.88 12.53 -5.70
N ALA A 327 13.14 11.48 -6.47
CA ALA A 327 13.30 11.60 -7.92
C ALA A 327 11.99 12.08 -8.58
N LEU A 328 10.86 11.45 -8.24
CA LEU A 328 9.54 11.85 -8.75
C LEU A 328 9.19 13.31 -8.43
N GLU A 329 9.46 13.78 -7.21
CA GLU A 329 9.20 15.17 -6.83
C GLU A 329 10.18 16.16 -7.47
N SER A 330 11.43 15.74 -7.72
CA SER A 330 12.39 16.55 -8.47
C SER A 330 11.98 16.75 -9.92
N ASP A 331 11.48 15.68 -10.57
CA ASP A 331 11.09 15.71 -11.98
C ASP A 331 9.69 16.32 -12.16
N TRP A 332 8.76 15.99 -11.24
CA TRP A 332 7.33 16.26 -11.38
C TRP A 332 6.76 16.79 -10.06
N GLN A 333 7.15 17.99 -9.66
CA GLN A 333 6.76 18.60 -8.38
C GLN A 333 5.27 18.54 -8.13
N GLY A 334 4.87 17.98 -6.97
CA GLY A 334 3.49 17.82 -6.53
C GLY A 334 2.79 16.58 -7.09
N LEU A 335 3.49 15.72 -7.82
CA LEU A 335 2.94 14.45 -8.31
C LEU A 335 2.69 13.45 -7.19
N THR A 336 3.51 13.49 -6.13
CA THR A 336 3.45 12.46 -5.10
C THR A 336 2.68 12.90 -3.85
N ARG A 337 1.98 11.96 -3.25
CA ARG A 337 1.54 12.02 -1.85
C ARG A 337 2.69 11.53 -0.97
N PRO A 338 2.70 11.81 0.35
CA PRO A 338 3.74 11.27 1.24
C PRO A 338 3.87 9.74 1.12
N VAL A 339 5.11 9.24 1.12
CA VAL A 339 5.36 7.78 1.25
C VAL A 339 4.64 7.28 2.49
N LEU A 340 3.78 6.29 2.36
CA LEU A 340 3.19 5.61 3.50
C LEU A 340 4.16 4.54 4.01
N PHE A 341 4.73 4.76 5.20
CA PHE A 341 5.54 3.79 5.91
C PHE A 341 4.72 3.18 7.05
N ASP A 342 4.31 1.91 6.89
CA ASP A 342 3.33 1.28 7.78
C ASP A 342 3.58 -0.24 7.90
N TYR A 343 3.03 -0.88 8.91
CA TYR A 343 3.06 -2.32 9.11
C TYR A 343 2.24 -3.04 8.04
N ARG A 344 2.82 -3.22 6.86
CA ARG A 344 2.23 -3.82 5.65
C ARG A 344 3.22 -4.81 5.05
N HIS A 345 2.71 -5.91 4.48
CA HIS A 345 3.55 -6.95 3.85
C HIS A 345 3.60 -6.80 2.32
N TYR A 346 2.45 -6.89 1.65
CA TYR A 346 2.25 -6.68 0.21
C TYR A 346 3.35 -7.30 -0.68
N ASN A 347 3.80 -8.54 -0.36
CA ASN A 347 4.88 -9.24 -1.08
C ASN A 347 6.22 -8.48 -1.15
N GLN A 348 6.41 -7.43 -0.34
CA GLN A 348 7.62 -6.61 -0.38
C GLN A 348 8.85 -7.29 0.23
N ASP A 349 8.71 -8.49 0.76
CA ASP A 349 9.82 -9.36 1.19
C ASP A 349 10.53 -10.07 0.01
N LEU A 350 10.00 -9.98 -1.21
CA LEU A 350 10.50 -10.74 -2.34
C LEU A 350 11.80 -10.18 -2.93
N THR A 351 12.01 -8.86 -2.91
CA THR A 351 13.29 -8.21 -3.24
C THR A 351 13.52 -7.01 -2.33
N ILE A 352 14.77 -6.51 -2.30
CA ILE A 352 15.14 -5.29 -1.57
C ILE A 352 14.78 -4.00 -2.32
N GLY A 353 14.12 -4.11 -3.46
CA GLY A 353 13.55 -3.02 -4.26
C GLY A 353 12.07 -3.25 -4.55
N SER A 354 11.35 -3.98 -3.68
CA SER A 354 9.91 -4.21 -3.81
C SER A 354 9.11 -3.08 -3.17
N LEU A 355 8.20 -2.47 -3.94
CA LEU A 355 7.30 -1.41 -3.48
C LEU A 355 5.89 -1.64 -4.03
N LEU A 356 4.88 -1.09 -3.34
CA LEU A 356 3.55 -0.91 -3.88
C LEU A 356 3.34 0.55 -4.22
N ILE A 357 2.73 0.82 -5.38
CA ILE A 357 2.45 2.18 -5.85
C ILE A 357 0.97 2.33 -6.12
N GLU A 358 0.32 3.22 -5.39
CA GLU A 358 -1.07 3.63 -5.61
C GLU A 358 -1.13 4.77 -6.60
N VAL A 359 -1.69 4.57 -7.77
CA VAL A 359 -1.84 5.59 -8.82
C VAL A 359 -3.24 6.20 -8.76
N GLY A 360 -3.37 7.37 -8.15
CA GLY A 360 -4.66 8.02 -7.98
C GLY A 360 -5.67 7.20 -7.18
N SER A 361 -6.92 7.27 -7.60
CA SER A 361 -8.04 6.53 -7.01
C SER A 361 -9.08 6.14 -8.06
N HIS A 362 -10.10 5.39 -7.64
CA HIS A 362 -11.27 5.07 -8.47
C HIS A 362 -12.12 6.29 -8.91
N GLY A 363 -11.80 7.48 -8.41
CA GLY A 363 -12.38 8.75 -8.87
C GLY A 363 -11.60 9.40 -10.02
N ASN A 364 -10.38 8.96 -10.30
CA ASN A 364 -9.59 9.46 -11.42
C ASN A 364 -10.06 8.88 -12.76
N SER A 365 -9.78 9.59 -13.84
CA SER A 365 -9.94 9.05 -15.18
C SER A 365 -8.75 8.17 -15.56
N ILE A 366 -8.99 7.21 -16.47
CA ILE A 366 -7.93 6.36 -17.03
C ILE A 366 -6.82 7.18 -17.68
N THR A 367 -7.16 8.31 -18.31
CA THR A 367 -6.18 9.20 -18.93
C THR A 367 -5.25 9.86 -17.92
N GLN A 368 -5.79 10.27 -16.75
CA GLN A 368 -4.97 10.81 -15.66
C GLN A 368 -4.03 9.76 -15.10
N ALA A 369 -4.51 8.51 -14.90
CA ALA A 369 -3.71 7.41 -14.40
C ALA A 369 -2.63 6.96 -15.40
N GLN A 370 -2.96 6.83 -16.67
CA GLN A 370 -1.99 6.52 -17.73
C GLN A 370 -0.90 7.58 -17.84
N TYR A 371 -1.26 8.87 -17.69
CA TYR A 371 -0.25 9.93 -17.66
C TYR A 371 0.69 9.79 -16.48
N THR A 372 0.20 9.44 -15.31
CA THR A 372 1.05 9.14 -14.15
C THR A 372 1.96 7.95 -14.42
N GLY A 373 1.46 6.88 -15.07
CA GLY A 373 2.29 5.77 -15.53
C GLY A 373 3.43 6.21 -16.45
N GLU A 374 3.15 7.13 -17.39
CA GLU A 374 4.17 7.75 -18.25
C GLU A 374 5.24 8.48 -17.41
N LEU A 375 4.84 9.27 -16.41
CA LEU A 375 5.76 10.03 -15.56
C LEU A 375 6.61 9.10 -14.68
N ILE A 376 6.02 8.07 -14.07
CA ILE A 376 6.77 7.04 -13.31
C ILE A 376 7.82 6.38 -14.19
N GLY A 377 7.44 5.96 -15.40
CA GLY A 377 8.35 5.28 -16.31
C GLY A 377 9.50 6.18 -16.78
N LYS A 378 9.26 7.48 -17.00
CA LYS A 378 10.32 8.46 -17.31
C LYS A 378 11.33 8.56 -16.17
N THR A 379 10.85 8.78 -14.93
CA THR A 379 11.74 8.87 -13.76
C THR A 379 12.53 7.58 -13.55
N LEU A 380 11.90 6.40 -13.67
CA LEU A 380 12.63 5.12 -13.60
C LEU A 380 13.65 4.99 -14.73
N GLY A 381 13.32 5.45 -15.94
CA GLY A 381 14.24 5.49 -17.07
C GLY A 381 15.44 6.40 -16.83
N GLU A 382 15.24 7.55 -16.20
CA GLU A 382 16.33 8.47 -15.83
C GLU A 382 17.18 7.93 -14.68
N MET A 383 16.55 7.25 -13.69
CA MET A 383 17.28 6.63 -12.58
C MET A 383 18.15 5.44 -13.02
N PHE A 384 17.72 4.68 -14.02
CA PHE A 384 18.26 3.35 -14.32
C PHE A 384 18.74 3.17 -15.76
N GLY A 385 18.42 4.08 -16.66
CA GLY A 385 18.88 4.03 -18.06
C GLY A 385 20.39 4.11 -18.17
N GLY A 386 20.96 3.44 -19.20
CA GLY A 386 22.37 3.55 -19.52
C GLY A 386 22.71 4.91 -20.15
N GLU A 387 23.95 5.39 -19.92
CA GLU A 387 24.51 6.56 -20.62
C GLU A 387 24.69 6.30 -22.13
#